data_647d3908b2a6dfa3de2c5efbc415f3af
#
_entry.id   647d3908b2a6dfa3de2c5efbc415f3af
#
_cell.length_a   1.000
_cell.length_b   1.000
_cell.length_c   1.000
_cell.angle_alpha   90.00
_cell.angle_beta   90.00
_cell.angle_gamma   90.00
#
_symmetry.space_group_name_H-M   'P 1'
#
loop_
_entity.id
_entity.type
_entity.pdbx_description
1 polymer ?
#
loop_
_entity_poly.entity_id
_entity_poly.type
_entity_poly.pdbx_seq_one_letter_code
_entity_poly.pdbx_strand_id
1 'polypeptide(L)'
;MNDIEYSENGFIYIASREKLYYELALLSAESLRTFHRKAHITLFTHEAFVDDRARNLFDNIITGIPVHGRAKMWCMARTPYQNTFYNDVDSQIVSSKIKNVFDELSDCDMFFTESYWYTTGNYKWSFFDKAQQIPVVYHGAVCCYRKTDLTIDFMQTWFDEYIKQRAEPWTHNFAWPEWQQFDMFTLWKITSGRWNEFDRFKDLKIKLGPKIYNATIHDGKDLYDGKRAVVYQIDKTSIMSPEMKDFYVRIKEGLEDERSLPEKPKIDQNSIWYN
;
A
#
# COMPACT_ATOMS: atom_id res chain seq x y z
N MET A 1 -22.75 -0.76 -17.57
CA MET A 1 -22.11 -1.00 -16.25
C MET A 1 -22.00 -2.49 -16.12
N ASN A 2 -20.81 -3.04 -16.02
CA ASN A 2 -20.68 -4.45 -15.68
C ASN A 2 -21.10 -4.61 -14.21
N ASP A 3 -21.84 -5.65 -13.92
CA ASP A 3 -22.23 -5.97 -12.55
C ASP A 3 -20.94 -6.21 -11.75
N ILE A 4 -20.81 -5.55 -10.58
CA ILE A 4 -19.66 -5.73 -9.70
C ILE A 4 -19.84 -7.08 -8.99
N GLU A 5 -18.88 -7.97 -9.15
CA GLU A 5 -18.85 -9.21 -8.37
C GLU A 5 -18.41 -8.90 -6.94
N TYR A 6 -19.20 -9.38 -5.99
CA TYR A 6 -18.93 -9.22 -4.57
C TYR A 6 -18.30 -10.49 -4.00
N SER A 7 -17.24 -10.32 -3.22
CA SER A 7 -16.61 -11.37 -2.45
C SER A 7 -16.43 -10.90 -1.01
N GLU A 8 -16.37 -11.83 -0.08
CA GLU A 8 -16.07 -11.50 1.32
C GLU A 8 -14.68 -10.87 1.44
N ASN A 9 -13.68 -11.51 0.85
CA ASN A 9 -12.28 -11.10 0.88
C ASN A 9 -11.81 -10.68 -0.51
N GLY A 10 -11.11 -9.57 -0.62
CA GLY A 10 -10.56 -9.16 -1.89
C GLY A 10 -9.39 -8.19 -1.82
N PHE A 11 -8.72 -8.12 -2.95
CA PHE A 11 -7.53 -7.32 -3.15
C PHE A 11 -7.86 -6.16 -4.09
N ILE A 12 -7.39 -4.96 -3.77
CA ILE A 12 -7.58 -3.81 -4.64
C ILE A 12 -6.25 -3.25 -5.12
N TYR A 13 -6.20 -2.92 -6.41
CA TYR A 13 -5.11 -2.23 -7.06
C TYR A 13 -5.61 -0.89 -7.59
N ILE A 14 -4.80 0.16 -7.47
CA ILE A 14 -5.21 1.51 -7.80
C ILE A 14 -4.18 2.15 -8.73
N ALA A 15 -4.58 2.37 -9.96
CA ALA A 15 -3.76 2.95 -11.02
C ALA A 15 -4.37 4.27 -11.48
N SER A 16 -4.07 5.34 -10.77
CA SER A 16 -4.49 6.70 -11.09
C SER A 16 -3.35 7.50 -11.72
N ARG A 17 -3.69 8.55 -12.47
CA ARG A 17 -2.80 9.56 -13.02
C ARG A 17 -2.00 9.15 -14.25
N GLU A 18 -1.12 8.12 -14.18
CA GLU A 18 -0.17 7.79 -15.25
C GLU A 18 -0.29 6.34 -15.68
N LYS A 19 -0.09 6.07 -16.99
CA LYS A 19 -0.12 4.71 -17.53
C LYS A 19 0.91 3.79 -16.87
N LEU A 20 2.03 4.34 -16.39
CA LEU A 20 3.04 3.56 -15.64
C LEU A 20 2.42 2.85 -14.44
N TYR A 21 1.57 3.53 -13.65
CA TYR A 21 0.92 2.88 -12.50
C TYR A 21 -0.04 1.77 -12.91
N TYR A 22 -0.64 1.88 -14.10
CA TYR A 22 -1.46 0.81 -14.66
C TYR A 22 -0.60 -0.43 -15.01
N GLU A 23 0.53 -0.24 -15.68
CA GLU A 23 1.45 -1.35 -15.99
C GLU A 23 1.97 -2.01 -14.70
N LEU A 24 2.31 -1.24 -13.69
CA LEU A 24 2.72 -1.75 -12.38
C LEU A 24 1.60 -2.52 -11.68
N ALA A 25 0.34 -2.07 -11.79
CA ALA A 25 -0.81 -2.77 -11.22
C ALA A 25 -1.02 -4.14 -11.89
N LEU A 26 -0.84 -4.23 -13.21
CA LEU A 26 -0.89 -5.52 -13.91
C LEU A 26 0.19 -6.47 -13.38
N LEU A 27 1.45 -6.03 -13.31
CA LEU A 27 2.56 -6.85 -12.82
C LEU A 27 2.35 -7.30 -11.36
N SER A 28 1.89 -6.40 -10.50
CA SER A 28 1.61 -6.72 -9.10
C SER A 28 0.47 -7.73 -8.97
N ALA A 29 -0.62 -7.56 -9.73
CA ALA A 29 -1.74 -8.47 -9.74
C ALA A 29 -1.38 -9.85 -10.34
N GLU A 30 -0.53 -9.91 -11.35
CA GLU A 30 0.03 -11.16 -11.88
C GLU A 30 0.81 -11.92 -10.81
N SER A 31 1.62 -11.20 -10.00
CA SER A 31 2.33 -11.81 -8.88
C SER A 31 1.37 -12.37 -7.84
N LEU A 32 0.27 -11.66 -7.52
CA LEU A 32 -0.76 -12.18 -6.64
C LEU A 32 -1.41 -13.45 -7.20
N ARG A 33 -1.77 -13.47 -8.50
CA ARG A 33 -2.33 -14.66 -9.16
C ARG A 33 -1.39 -15.85 -9.12
N THR A 34 -0.09 -15.63 -9.15
CA THR A 34 0.92 -16.69 -9.03
C THR A 34 0.80 -17.42 -7.69
N PHE A 35 0.66 -16.69 -6.59
CA PHE A 35 0.63 -17.26 -5.24
C PHE A 35 -0.80 -17.50 -4.71
N HIS A 36 -1.80 -16.82 -5.28
CA HIS A 36 -3.21 -16.93 -4.89
C HIS A 36 -4.13 -16.88 -6.11
N ARG A 37 -4.20 -17.97 -6.87
CA ARG A 37 -4.96 -18.05 -8.14
C ARG A 37 -6.44 -17.67 -8.02
N LYS A 38 -7.06 -17.94 -6.87
CA LYS A 38 -8.47 -17.67 -6.59
C LYS A 38 -8.72 -16.35 -5.87
N ALA A 39 -7.69 -15.48 -5.74
CA ALA A 39 -7.89 -14.16 -5.17
C ALA A 39 -8.95 -13.40 -5.97
N HIS A 40 -9.87 -12.73 -5.29
CA HIS A 40 -10.77 -11.80 -5.94
C HIS A 40 -10.11 -10.43 -6.02
N ILE A 41 -9.98 -9.86 -7.22
CA ILE A 41 -9.13 -8.68 -7.46
C ILE A 41 -9.92 -7.59 -8.19
N THR A 42 -9.94 -6.39 -7.61
CA THR A 42 -10.52 -5.20 -8.25
C THR A 42 -9.42 -4.21 -8.65
N LEU A 43 -9.48 -3.74 -9.88
CA LEU A 43 -8.68 -2.62 -10.36
C LEU A 43 -9.49 -1.33 -10.35
N PHE A 44 -8.97 -0.30 -9.71
CA PHE A 44 -9.44 1.08 -9.87
C PHE A 44 -8.50 1.82 -10.82
N THR A 45 -9.04 2.31 -11.95
CA THR A 45 -8.21 2.95 -12.98
C THR A 45 -9.01 3.95 -13.84
N HIS A 46 -8.37 4.53 -14.84
CA HIS A 46 -9.03 5.35 -15.86
C HIS A 46 -9.46 4.49 -17.05
N GLU A 47 -10.64 4.79 -17.60
CA GLU A 47 -11.19 4.08 -18.76
C GLU A 47 -10.17 3.98 -19.91
N ALA A 48 -9.43 5.06 -20.17
CA ALA A 48 -8.43 5.12 -21.23
C ALA A 48 -7.25 4.14 -21.08
N PHE A 49 -7.07 3.54 -19.90
CA PHE A 49 -5.99 2.57 -19.67
C PHE A 49 -6.44 1.12 -19.82
N VAL A 50 -7.77 0.88 -19.75
CA VAL A 50 -8.33 -0.48 -19.72
C VAL A 50 -8.13 -1.17 -21.06
N ASP A 51 -7.40 -2.28 -21.04
CA ASP A 51 -7.15 -3.17 -22.18
C ASP A 51 -7.55 -4.63 -21.85
N ASP A 52 -7.33 -5.53 -22.78
CA ASP A 52 -7.69 -6.94 -22.63
C ASP A 52 -6.88 -7.65 -21.55
N ARG A 53 -5.64 -7.18 -21.24
CA ARG A 53 -4.85 -7.72 -20.14
C ARG A 53 -5.55 -7.51 -18.80
N ALA A 54 -6.05 -6.29 -18.58
CA ALA A 54 -6.79 -6.00 -17.36
C ALA A 54 -8.09 -6.81 -17.28
N ARG A 55 -8.85 -6.92 -18.39
CA ARG A 55 -10.11 -7.69 -18.42
C ARG A 55 -9.90 -9.17 -18.12
N ASN A 56 -8.73 -9.72 -18.45
CA ASN A 56 -8.39 -11.11 -18.18
C ASN A 56 -7.82 -11.35 -16.78
N LEU A 57 -7.28 -10.32 -16.13
CA LEU A 57 -6.55 -10.43 -14.87
C LEU A 57 -7.41 -10.08 -13.66
N PHE A 58 -8.26 -9.05 -13.79
CA PHE A 58 -9.08 -8.53 -12.70
C PHE A 58 -10.52 -9.02 -12.79
N ASP A 59 -11.11 -9.35 -11.64
CA ASP A 59 -12.51 -9.76 -11.54
C ASP A 59 -13.45 -8.55 -11.67
N ASN A 60 -13.02 -7.39 -11.17
CA ASN A 60 -13.71 -6.13 -11.32
C ASN A 60 -12.78 -5.02 -11.83
N ILE A 61 -13.31 -4.13 -12.68
CA ILE A 61 -12.64 -2.90 -13.10
C ILE A 61 -13.58 -1.73 -12.82
N ILE A 62 -13.15 -0.83 -11.95
CA ILE A 62 -13.90 0.37 -11.57
C ILE A 62 -13.18 1.59 -12.15
N THR A 63 -13.88 2.32 -13.02
CA THR A 63 -13.38 3.53 -13.69
C THR A 63 -14.01 4.80 -13.11
N GLY A 64 -13.57 5.96 -13.59
CA GLY A 64 -14.09 7.25 -13.07
C GLY A 64 -13.50 7.70 -11.75
N ILE A 65 -12.32 7.19 -11.41
CA ILE A 65 -11.58 7.58 -10.20
C ILE A 65 -10.95 8.97 -10.33
N PRO A 66 -10.64 9.67 -9.23
CA PRO A 66 -9.94 10.95 -9.28
C PRO A 66 -8.58 10.85 -9.98
N VAL A 67 -8.27 11.82 -10.84
CA VAL A 67 -6.93 11.96 -11.46
C VAL A 67 -5.99 12.58 -10.44
N HIS A 68 -5.56 11.80 -9.48
CA HIS A 68 -4.73 12.27 -8.38
C HIS A 68 -3.77 11.18 -7.90
N GLY A 69 -2.51 11.55 -7.63
CA GLY A 69 -1.49 10.57 -7.18
C GLY A 69 -1.79 9.88 -5.84
N ARG A 70 -2.76 10.39 -5.08
CA ARG A 70 -3.23 9.81 -3.80
C ARG A 70 -4.71 9.41 -3.85
N ALA A 71 -5.23 9.11 -5.04
CA ALA A 71 -6.60 8.58 -5.19
C ALA A 71 -6.83 7.26 -4.43
N LYS A 72 -5.77 6.62 -3.95
CA LYS A 72 -5.85 5.35 -3.22
C LYS A 72 -6.83 5.41 -2.04
N MET A 73 -6.80 6.46 -1.23
CA MET A 73 -7.68 6.60 -0.08
C MET A 73 -9.15 6.70 -0.50
N TRP A 74 -9.42 7.48 -1.54
CA TRP A 74 -10.76 7.58 -2.14
C TRP A 74 -11.26 6.24 -2.68
N CYS A 75 -10.39 5.47 -3.34
CA CYS A 75 -10.73 4.15 -3.88
C CYS A 75 -10.93 3.13 -2.75
N MET A 76 -10.10 3.15 -1.70
CA MET A 76 -10.26 2.30 -0.53
C MET A 76 -11.61 2.51 0.15
N ALA A 77 -12.11 3.75 0.23
CA ALA A 77 -13.45 4.06 0.74
C ALA A 77 -14.58 3.45 -0.12
N ARG A 78 -14.29 2.97 -1.32
CA ARG A 78 -15.26 2.42 -2.30
C ARG A 78 -15.02 0.97 -2.64
N THR A 79 -14.35 0.26 -1.75
CA THR A 79 -14.08 -1.18 -1.92
C THR A 79 -15.37 -1.98 -2.11
N PRO A 80 -15.41 -2.96 -3.04
CA PRO A 80 -16.54 -3.86 -3.16
C PRO A 80 -16.52 -5.03 -2.16
N TYR A 81 -15.48 -5.14 -1.32
CA TYR A 81 -15.26 -6.28 -0.42
C TYR A 81 -15.61 -6.00 1.02
N GLN A 82 -15.98 -7.05 1.78
CA GLN A 82 -16.16 -6.97 3.21
C GLN A 82 -14.80 -6.83 3.93
N ASN A 83 -13.81 -7.61 3.51
CA ASN A 83 -12.43 -7.48 3.96
C ASN A 83 -11.56 -7.15 2.76
N THR A 84 -10.79 -6.09 2.87
CA THR A 84 -9.99 -5.55 1.76
C THR A 84 -8.52 -5.54 2.11
N PHE A 85 -7.70 -6.06 1.22
CA PHE A 85 -6.26 -5.86 1.24
C PHE A 85 -5.85 -4.91 0.13
N TYR A 86 -5.12 -3.89 0.49
CA TYR A 86 -4.51 -2.93 -0.42
C TYR A 86 -2.99 -2.98 -0.27
N ASN A 87 -2.29 -2.96 -1.40
CA ASN A 87 -0.87 -2.65 -1.47
C ASN A 87 -0.57 -1.69 -2.62
N ASP A 88 0.42 -0.82 -2.46
CA ASP A 88 0.87 0.06 -3.54
C ASP A 88 1.28 -0.78 -4.76
N VAL A 89 1.00 -0.30 -5.96
CA VAL A 89 1.21 -1.04 -7.21
C VAL A 89 2.69 -1.30 -7.54
N ASP A 90 3.59 -0.57 -6.92
CA ASP A 90 5.04 -0.78 -6.97
C ASP A 90 5.52 -1.84 -5.95
N SER A 91 4.64 -2.74 -5.58
CA SER A 91 4.94 -3.89 -4.74
C SER A 91 4.60 -5.21 -5.43
N GLN A 92 5.20 -6.29 -4.97
CA GLN A 92 5.01 -7.62 -5.52
C GLN A 92 4.66 -8.61 -4.41
N ILE A 93 3.76 -9.52 -4.72
CA ILE A 93 3.49 -10.66 -3.85
C ILE A 93 4.56 -11.71 -4.11
N VAL A 94 5.21 -12.19 -3.05
CA VAL A 94 6.34 -13.12 -3.16
C VAL A 94 6.17 -14.39 -2.30
N SER A 95 4.98 -14.59 -1.73
CA SER A 95 4.71 -15.78 -0.91
C SER A 95 3.23 -16.16 -0.90
N SER A 96 2.95 -17.46 -0.87
CA SER A 96 1.60 -18.01 -0.72
C SER A 96 0.95 -17.70 0.65
N LYS A 97 1.70 -17.21 1.62
CA LYS A 97 1.17 -16.71 2.91
C LYS A 97 0.20 -15.54 2.74
N ILE A 98 0.20 -14.88 1.58
CA ILE A 98 -0.77 -13.84 1.26
C ILE A 98 -2.23 -14.32 1.40
N LYS A 99 -2.48 -15.62 1.23
CA LYS A 99 -3.81 -16.22 1.40
C LYS A 99 -4.40 -16.03 2.79
N ASN A 100 -3.53 -15.87 3.78
CA ASN A 100 -3.89 -15.78 5.19
C ASN A 100 -3.89 -14.32 5.70
N VAL A 101 -3.74 -13.34 4.81
CA VAL A 101 -3.61 -11.93 5.22
C VAL A 101 -4.83 -11.41 5.98
N PHE A 102 -6.01 -11.92 5.67
CA PHE A 102 -7.27 -11.53 6.32
C PHE A 102 -7.42 -12.09 7.73
N ASP A 103 -6.65 -13.11 8.12
CA ASP A 103 -6.63 -13.64 9.49
C ASP A 103 -6.10 -12.60 10.48
N GLU A 104 -5.28 -11.66 9.98
CA GLU A 104 -4.77 -10.52 10.76
C GLU A 104 -5.87 -9.54 11.24
N LEU A 105 -7.07 -9.62 10.66
CA LEU A 105 -8.22 -8.82 11.08
C LEU A 105 -9.02 -9.45 12.24
N SER A 106 -8.60 -10.58 12.79
CA SER A 106 -9.35 -11.30 13.82
C SER A 106 -9.56 -10.47 15.10
N ASP A 107 -8.64 -9.56 15.43
CA ASP A 107 -8.63 -8.74 16.65
C ASP A 107 -8.62 -7.22 16.40
N CYS A 108 -8.74 -6.80 15.13
CA CYS A 108 -8.74 -5.38 14.75
C CYS A 108 -9.71 -5.08 13.61
N ASP A 109 -10.01 -3.79 13.41
CA ASP A 109 -10.81 -3.31 12.29
C ASP A 109 -9.96 -3.06 11.05
N MET A 110 -8.72 -2.68 11.26
CA MET A 110 -7.74 -2.50 10.21
C MET A 110 -6.31 -2.63 10.73
N PHE A 111 -5.39 -2.94 9.82
CA PHE A 111 -3.98 -2.76 10.07
C PHE A 111 -3.30 -1.99 8.96
N PHE A 112 -2.29 -1.25 9.34
CA PHE A 112 -1.26 -0.69 8.48
C PHE A 112 0.07 -1.32 8.85
N THR A 113 1.03 -1.29 7.92
CA THR A 113 2.39 -1.72 8.23
C THR A 113 3.21 -0.57 8.81
N GLU A 114 4.31 -0.90 9.45
CA GLU A 114 5.26 0.07 9.96
C GLU A 114 6.05 0.71 8.82
N SER A 115 6.31 2.01 8.93
CA SER A 115 7.28 2.67 8.09
C SER A 115 8.68 2.57 8.68
N TYR A 116 9.56 1.80 8.06
CA TYR A 116 10.96 1.68 8.48
C TYR A 116 11.65 3.04 8.64
N TRP A 117 11.39 3.94 7.72
CA TRP A 117 12.04 5.26 7.67
C TRP A 117 11.72 6.16 8.87
N TYR A 118 10.59 5.94 9.51
CA TYR A 118 10.08 6.82 10.56
C TYR A 118 10.27 6.27 11.97
N THR A 119 10.42 4.96 12.09
CA THR A 119 10.50 4.29 13.39
C THR A 119 11.94 4.09 13.89
N THR A 120 12.94 4.08 13.01
CA THR A 120 14.33 3.83 13.40
C THR A 120 15.08 5.06 13.90
N GLY A 121 14.50 6.25 13.85
CA GLY A 121 15.13 7.49 14.28
C GLY A 121 16.39 7.91 13.49
N ASN A 122 16.78 7.12 12.50
CA ASN A 122 17.98 7.33 11.69
C ASN A 122 17.77 8.26 10.49
N TYR A 123 16.58 8.87 10.38
CA TYR A 123 16.27 9.68 9.23
C TYR A 123 16.23 11.16 9.54
N LYS A 124 16.83 11.99 8.67
CA LYS A 124 16.77 13.46 8.69
C LYS A 124 15.34 14.02 8.63
N TRP A 125 14.36 13.15 8.39
CA TRP A 125 12.98 13.45 8.11
C TRP A 125 12.03 12.97 9.19
N SER A 126 12.51 12.73 10.43
CA SER A 126 11.58 12.45 11.52
C SER A 126 10.59 13.61 11.66
N PHE A 127 9.29 13.33 11.69
CA PHE A 127 8.22 14.30 11.87
C PHE A 127 8.34 15.11 13.16
N PHE A 128 9.27 14.75 14.03
CA PHE A 128 9.19 15.11 15.44
C PHE A 128 10.43 15.84 15.89
N ASP A 129 10.16 16.87 16.66
CA ASP A 129 11.15 17.42 17.56
C ASP A 129 11.69 16.27 18.45
N LYS A 130 13.01 16.21 18.62
CA LYS A 130 13.73 15.18 19.40
C LYS A 130 13.21 14.98 20.83
N ALA A 131 12.43 15.92 21.35
CA ALA A 131 11.85 15.87 22.68
C ALA A 131 10.53 15.10 22.77
N GLN A 132 9.90 14.70 21.67
CA GLN A 132 8.60 14.02 21.69
C GLN A 132 8.76 12.55 21.33
N GLN A 133 8.28 11.65 22.20
CA GLN A 133 8.13 10.25 21.88
C GLN A 133 7.19 10.13 20.67
N ILE A 134 7.70 9.54 19.59
CA ILE A 134 6.96 9.35 18.37
C ILE A 134 5.91 8.27 18.61
N PRO A 135 4.60 8.57 18.46
CA PRO A 135 3.61 7.51 18.37
C PRO A 135 3.86 6.72 17.07
N VAL A 136 3.31 5.53 17.00
CA VAL A 136 3.41 4.66 15.82
C VAL A 136 3.06 5.43 14.55
N VAL A 137 3.98 5.43 13.58
CA VAL A 137 3.73 5.99 12.27
C VAL A 137 3.36 4.86 11.31
N TYR A 138 2.12 4.84 10.91
CA TYR A 138 1.61 3.88 9.94
C TYR A 138 2.09 4.21 8.53
N HIS A 139 2.44 3.18 7.76
CA HIS A 139 2.80 3.34 6.36
C HIS A 139 1.61 3.04 5.45
N GLY A 140 1.23 4.03 4.65
CA GLY A 140 0.06 3.93 3.76
C GLY A 140 0.26 3.09 2.50
N ALA A 141 1.38 2.37 2.35
CA ALA A 141 1.63 1.50 1.19
C ALA A 141 0.92 0.16 1.29
N VAL A 142 0.62 -0.29 2.51
CA VAL A 142 -0.12 -1.53 2.76
C VAL A 142 -1.17 -1.27 3.84
N CYS A 143 -2.39 -1.68 3.53
CA CYS A 143 -3.52 -1.60 4.44
C CYS A 143 -4.41 -2.82 4.27
N CYS A 144 -4.84 -3.44 5.36
CA CYS A 144 -5.89 -4.42 5.36
C CYS A 144 -6.99 -3.96 6.32
N TYR A 145 -8.24 -4.02 5.91
CA TYR A 145 -9.34 -3.49 6.73
C TYR A 145 -10.66 -4.19 6.45
N ARG A 146 -11.52 -4.18 7.48
CA ARG A 146 -12.91 -4.62 7.40
C ARG A 146 -13.78 -3.43 6.99
N LYS A 147 -14.69 -3.64 6.05
CA LYS A 147 -15.65 -2.64 5.60
C LYS A 147 -16.73 -2.46 6.65
N THR A 148 -16.69 -1.35 7.34
CA THR A 148 -17.73 -0.82 8.23
C THR A 148 -17.96 0.65 7.88
N ASP A 149 -19.07 1.22 8.32
CA ASP A 149 -19.31 2.65 8.09
C ASP A 149 -18.18 3.52 8.65
N LEU A 150 -17.62 3.12 9.80
CA LEU A 150 -16.53 3.85 10.45
C LEU A 150 -15.21 3.72 9.69
N THR A 151 -14.86 2.55 9.15
CA THR A 151 -13.64 2.38 8.34
C THR A 151 -13.75 3.08 6.99
N ILE A 152 -14.94 3.12 6.40
CA ILE A 152 -15.18 3.84 5.16
C ILE A 152 -15.11 5.36 5.38
N ASP A 153 -15.72 5.87 6.47
CA ASP A 153 -15.57 7.28 6.86
C ASP A 153 -14.10 7.63 7.13
N PHE A 154 -13.36 6.74 7.79
CA PHE A 154 -11.92 6.93 8.01
C PHE A 154 -11.14 7.09 6.69
N MET A 155 -11.35 6.19 5.71
CA MET A 155 -10.65 6.26 4.42
C MET A 155 -11.03 7.52 3.63
N GLN A 156 -12.32 7.89 3.63
CA GLN A 156 -12.78 9.11 2.98
C GLN A 156 -12.19 10.34 3.67
N THR A 157 -12.21 10.38 5.01
CA THR A 157 -11.62 11.47 5.80
C THR A 157 -10.12 11.60 5.54
N TRP A 158 -9.41 10.48 5.43
CA TRP A 158 -7.98 10.50 5.10
C TRP A 158 -7.72 11.17 3.75
N PHE A 159 -8.56 10.87 2.74
CA PHE A 159 -8.47 11.53 1.44
C PHE A 159 -8.77 13.03 1.53
N ASP A 160 -9.89 13.40 2.14
CA ASP A 160 -10.36 14.79 2.22
C ASP A 160 -9.37 15.67 3.00
N GLU A 161 -8.87 15.18 4.13
CA GLU A 161 -7.85 15.87 4.93
C GLU A 161 -6.52 15.98 4.18
N TYR A 162 -6.15 14.99 3.37
CA TYR A 162 -4.96 15.11 2.54
C TYR A 162 -5.12 16.19 1.46
N ILE A 163 -6.27 16.25 0.79
CA ILE A 163 -6.54 17.32 -0.19
C ILE A 163 -6.49 18.69 0.47
N LYS A 164 -7.11 18.83 1.64
CA LYS A 164 -7.07 20.05 2.46
C LYS A 164 -5.63 20.41 2.85
N GLN A 165 -4.86 19.47 3.37
CA GLN A 165 -3.44 19.65 3.72
C GLN A 165 -2.62 20.18 2.54
N ARG A 166 -2.89 19.72 1.33
CA ARG A 166 -2.20 20.16 0.10
C ARG A 166 -2.59 21.57 -0.33
N ALA A 167 -3.82 21.99 -0.06
CA ALA A 167 -4.38 23.27 -0.48
C ALA A 167 -4.06 24.42 0.51
N GLU A 168 -3.90 24.10 1.78
CA GLU A 168 -3.70 25.07 2.85
C GLU A 168 -2.22 25.40 3.06
N PRO A 169 -1.88 26.61 3.55
CA PRO A 169 -0.53 26.92 3.99
C PRO A 169 -0.07 25.97 5.10
N TRP A 170 1.20 25.56 5.07
CA TRP A 170 1.78 24.74 6.12
C TRP A 170 1.96 25.57 7.42
N THR A 171 1.27 25.18 8.47
CA THR A 171 1.26 25.89 9.76
C THR A 171 1.84 25.09 10.94
N HIS A 172 2.31 23.86 10.67
CA HIS A 172 2.80 22.97 11.71
C HIS A 172 4.29 23.24 12.03
N ASN A 173 4.57 23.88 13.18
CA ASN A 173 5.94 24.26 13.59
C ASN A 173 6.79 23.05 14.03
N PHE A 174 6.15 21.90 14.32
CA PHE A 174 6.80 20.68 14.82
C PHE A 174 7.18 19.70 13.72
N ALA A 175 6.82 19.99 12.49
CA ALA A 175 7.07 19.13 11.34
C ALA A 175 7.59 19.94 10.15
N TRP A 176 8.40 19.32 9.30
CA TRP A 176 8.99 19.96 8.15
C TRP A 176 7.92 20.28 7.08
N PRO A 177 7.99 21.42 6.39
CA PRO A 177 7.03 21.82 5.35
C PRO A 177 6.89 20.78 4.23
N GLU A 178 7.94 20.01 3.94
CA GLU A 178 7.96 18.96 2.95
C GLU A 178 6.93 17.86 3.23
N TRP A 179 6.54 17.70 4.49
CA TRP A 179 5.53 16.72 4.90
C TRP A 179 4.12 17.03 4.39
N GLN A 180 3.88 18.27 3.97
CA GLN A 180 2.62 18.65 3.34
C GLN A 180 2.28 17.79 2.10
N GLN A 181 3.28 17.23 1.43
CA GLN A 181 3.09 16.39 0.25
C GLN A 181 2.80 14.92 0.55
N PHE A 182 2.95 14.48 1.82
CA PHE A 182 2.83 13.07 2.18
C PHE A 182 1.48 12.76 2.85
N ASP A 183 0.79 11.76 2.33
CA ASP A 183 -0.46 11.22 2.89
C ASP A 183 -0.27 10.57 4.27
N MET A 184 0.94 10.11 4.56
CA MET A 184 1.26 9.55 5.88
C MET A 184 1.20 10.58 7.01
N PHE A 185 1.50 11.85 6.75
CA PHE A 185 1.33 12.88 7.76
C PHE A 185 -0.15 13.06 8.11
N THR A 186 -1.03 13.06 7.11
CA THR A 186 -2.47 13.12 7.33
C THR A 186 -2.97 11.88 8.08
N LEU A 187 -2.48 10.68 7.71
CA LEU A 187 -2.80 9.44 8.41
C LEU A 187 -2.42 9.52 9.89
N TRP A 188 -1.20 9.98 10.18
CA TRP A 188 -0.76 10.21 11.55
C TRP A 188 -1.62 11.27 12.26
N LYS A 189 -1.96 12.37 11.61
CA LYS A 189 -2.85 13.40 12.16
C LYS A 189 -4.16 12.79 12.65
N ILE A 190 -4.81 11.97 11.83
CA ILE A 190 -6.09 11.33 12.16
C ILE A 190 -5.95 10.31 13.30
N THR A 191 -4.84 9.56 13.33
CA THR A 191 -4.67 8.43 14.27
C THR A 191 -3.99 8.80 15.57
N SER A 192 -3.42 10.00 15.69
CA SER A 192 -2.58 10.39 16.84
C SER A 192 -3.37 10.75 18.11
N GLY A 193 -4.69 10.98 18.00
CA GLY A 193 -5.51 11.48 19.11
C GLY A 193 -5.20 12.91 19.56
N ARG A 194 -4.41 13.66 18.77
CA ARG A 194 -4.05 15.05 19.11
C ARG A 194 -5.07 16.08 18.65
N TRP A 195 -5.94 15.73 17.74
CA TRP A 195 -6.95 16.60 17.13
C TRP A 195 -8.34 16.07 17.40
N ASN A 196 -9.10 16.79 18.23
CA ASN A 196 -10.45 16.40 18.65
C ASN A 196 -11.44 16.21 17.50
N GLU A 197 -11.19 16.83 16.35
CA GLU A 197 -11.98 16.66 15.13
C GLU A 197 -12.01 15.23 14.61
N PHE A 198 -11.04 14.39 15.03
CA PHE A 198 -10.94 12.98 14.67
C PHE A 198 -11.32 12.02 15.81
N ASP A 199 -11.83 12.53 16.92
CA ASP A 199 -12.22 11.71 18.08
C ASP A 199 -13.23 10.62 17.76
N ARG A 200 -13.99 10.79 16.67
CA ARG A 200 -14.92 9.75 16.18
C ARG A 200 -14.23 8.45 15.76
N PHE A 201 -12.92 8.50 15.52
CA PHE A 201 -12.13 7.31 15.14
C PHE A 201 -11.40 6.66 16.33
N LYS A 202 -11.54 7.17 17.54
CA LYS A 202 -10.85 6.65 18.74
C LYS A 202 -11.20 5.19 19.05
N ASP A 203 -12.40 4.73 18.64
CA ASP A 203 -12.86 3.38 18.87
C ASP A 203 -12.47 2.40 17.75
N LEU A 204 -11.87 2.90 16.65
CA LEU A 204 -11.28 2.07 15.60
C LEU A 204 -10.06 1.33 16.14
N LYS A 205 -10.14 0.01 16.09
CA LYS A 205 -9.01 -0.85 16.46
C LYS A 205 -8.02 -0.93 15.31
N ILE A 206 -7.08 0.02 15.30
CA ILE A 206 -6.00 0.07 14.31
C ILE A 206 -4.78 -0.64 14.88
N LYS A 207 -4.29 -1.65 14.17
CA LYS A 207 -3.14 -2.46 14.56
C LYS A 207 -1.93 -2.15 13.68
N LEU A 208 -0.74 -2.28 14.24
CA LEU A 208 0.47 -2.39 13.45
C LEU A 208 0.59 -3.82 12.94
N GLY A 209 0.43 -3.98 11.63
CA GLY A 209 0.49 -5.29 10.97
C GLY A 209 1.92 -5.82 10.83
N PRO A 210 2.05 -7.13 10.58
CA PRO A 210 3.35 -7.75 10.40
C PRO A 210 4.16 -7.13 9.26
N LYS A 211 5.42 -6.87 9.52
CA LYS A 211 6.34 -6.25 8.54
C LYS A 211 6.55 -7.07 7.27
N ILE A 212 6.28 -8.37 7.33
CA ILE A 212 6.34 -9.27 6.17
C ILE A 212 5.40 -8.83 5.03
N TYR A 213 4.34 -8.07 5.32
CA TYR A 213 3.42 -7.54 4.32
C TYR A 213 3.90 -6.21 3.70
N ASN A 214 5.02 -5.66 4.14
CA ASN A 214 5.61 -4.44 3.57
C ASN A 214 7.12 -4.47 3.70
N ALA A 215 7.73 -5.51 3.18
CA ALA A 215 9.18 -5.60 3.13
C ALA A 215 9.71 -4.65 2.05
N THR A 216 10.77 -3.91 2.38
CA THR A 216 11.44 -2.99 1.46
C THR A 216 12.90 -3.37 1.29
N ILE A 217 13.54 -2.86 0.25
CA ILE A 217 14.99 -3.03 0.04
C ILE A 217 15.84 -2.49 1.18
N HIS A 218 15.28 -1.62 2.01
CA HIS A 218 15.96 -0.98 3.13
C HIS A 218 15.90 -1.79 4.43
N ASP A 219 15.05 -2.82 4.49
CA ASP A 219 14.85 -3.62 5.70
C ASP A 219 16.01 -4.57 6.03
N GLY A 220 17.04 -4.61 5.19
CA GLY A 220 18.24 -5.39 5.44
C GLY A 220 18.04 -6.91 5.34
N LYS A 221 19.10 -7.66 5.65
CA LYS A 221 19.10 -9.13 5.64
C LYS A 221 18.10 -9.74 6.62
N ASP A 222 17.74 -9.03 7.70
CA ASP A 222 16.94 -9.56 8.80
C ASP A 222 15.53 -9.99 8.41
N LEU A 223 14.96 -9.38 7.36
CA LEU A 223 13.68 -9.84 6.80
C LEU A 223 13.82 -11.13 5.98
N TYR A 224 15.02 -11.46 5.56
CA TYR A 224 15.34 -12.64 4.77
C TYR A 224 15.84 -13.80 5.61
N ASP A 225 16.45 -13.55 6.78
CA ASP A 225 16.99 -14.58 7.68
C ASP A 225 15.85 -15.28 8.45
N GLY A 226 15.04 -16.09 7.73
CA GLY A 226 14.02 -16.97 8.30
C GLY A 226 12.60 -16.40 8.37
N LYS A 227 12.38 -15.13 8.12
CA LYS A 227 11.04 -14.51 7.99
C LYS A 227 10.86 -14.01 6.57
N ARG A 228 10.26 -14.82 5.71
CA ARG A 228 10.02 -14.47 4.31
C ARG A 228 9.04 -13.33 4.21
N ALA A 229 9.38 -12.31 3.43
CA ALA A 229 8.43 -11.32 2.97
C ALA A 229 7.23 -12.00 2.29
N VAL A 230 6.07 -11.42 2.46
CA VAL A 230 4.85 -11.81 1.74
C VAL A 230 4.56 -10.80 0.64
N VAL A 231 4.72 -9.51 0.96
CA VAL A 231 4.67 -8.41 0.01
C VAL A 231 6.00 -7.68 0.05
N TYR A 232 6.60 -7.50 -1.10
CA TYR A 232 7.86 -6.81 -1.27
C TYR A 232 7.65 -5.52 -2.05
N GLN A 233 7.94 -4.38 -1.44
CA GLN A 233 7.87 -3.09 -2.09
C GLN A 233 9.14 -2.87 -2.88
N ILE A 234 9.01 -2.75 -4.19
CA ILE A 234 10.12 -2.63 -5.14
C ILE A 234 10.15 -1.20 -5.66
N ASP A 235 11.36 -0.65 -5.79
CA ASP A 235 11.55 0.59 -6.55
C ASP A 235 10.98 0.41 -7.97
N LYS A 236 10.30 1.43 -8.49
CA LYS A 236 9.67 1.41 -9.83
C LYS A 236 10.64 1.02 -10.93
N THR A 237 11.91 1.40 -10.80
CA THR A 237 12.97 1.02 -11.73
C THR A 237 13.31 -0.46 -11.65
N SER A 238 13.23 -1.05 -10.46
CA SER A 238 13.54 -2.46 -10.22
C SER A 238 12.45 -3.39 -10.71
N ILE A 239 11.17 -2.99 -10.62
CA ILE A 239 10.04 -3.78 -11.17
C ILE A 239 10.19 -3.97 -12.69
N MET A 240 10.77 -2.99 -13.36
CA MET A 240 11.00 -3.05 -14.79
C MET A 240 12.33 -3.74 -15.14
N SER A 241 13.15 -4.13 -14.15
CA SER A 241 14.43 -4.76 -14.41
C SER A 241 14.27 -6.17 -15.00
N PRO A 242 15.15 -6.57 -15.94
CA PRO A 242 15.13 -7.91 -16.52
C PRO A 242 15.25 -9.03 -15.47
N GLU A 243 16.03 -8.79 -14.41
CA GLU A 243 16.28 -9.76 -13.34
C GLU A 243 15.00 -10.07 -12.56
N MET A 244 14.18 -9.06 -12.28
CA MET A 244 12.90 -9.27 -11.59
C MET A 244 11.91 -10.02 -12.47
N LYS A 245 11.84 -9.71 -13.76
CA LYS A 245 10.99 -10.46 -14.70
C LYS A 245 11.41 -11.93 -14.76
N ASP A 246 12.72 -12.18 -14.88
CA ASP A 246 13.27 -13.52 -14.90
C ASP A 246 12.97 -14.29 -13.60
N PHE A 247 13.11 -13.64 -12.45
CA PHE A 247 12.77 -14.21 -11.15
C PHE A 247 11.29 -14.66 -11.08
N TYR A 248 10.35 -13.83 -11.54
CA TYR A 248 8.93 -14.20 -11.56
C TYR A 248 8.64 -15.36 -12.52
N VAL A 249 9.27 -15.37 -13.69
CA VAL A 249 9.14 -16.49 -14.64
C VAL A 249 9.61 -17.77 -13.96
N ARG A 250 10.75 -17.77 -13.29
CA ARG A 250 11.32 -18.94 -12.62
C ARG A 250 10.45 -19.46 -11.47
N ILE A 251 9.90 -18.57 -10.64
CA ILE A 251 8.92 -18.98 -9.61
C ILE A 251 7.67 -19.59 -10.25
N LYS A 252 7.12 -18.95 -11.29
CA LYS A 252 5.93 -19.43 -11.99
C LYS A 252 6.14 -20.80 -12.63
N GLU A 253 7.32 -21.08 -13.12
CA GLU A 253 7.73 -22.35 -13.70
C GLU A 253 8.16 -23.39 -12.66
N GLY A 254 8.18 -23.03 -11.37
CA GLY A 254 8.62 -23.90 -10.28
C GLY A 254 10.12 -24.18 -10.27
N LEU A 255 10.91 -23.40 -11.01
CA LEU A 255 12.36 -23.52 -11.10
C LEU A 255 13.08 -22.90 -9.88
N GLU A 256 12.39 -22.03 -9.15
CA GLU A 256 12.90 -21.44 -7.91
C GLU A 256 11.89 -21.62 -6.77
N ASP A 257 12.42 -21.86 -5.59
CA ASP A 257 11.64 -21.85 -4.35
C ASP A 257 11.31 -20.39 -4.00
N GLU A 258 10.14 -20.15 -3.40
CA GLU A 258 9.74 -18.88 -2.77
C GLU A 258 10.83 -18.30 -1.83
N ARG A 259 11.91 -19.04 -1.55
CA ARG A 259 13.01 -18.68 -0.67
C ARG A 259 14.08 -17.83 -1.31
N SER A 260 14.21 -17.88 -2.62
CA SER A 260 15.24 -17.15 -3.32
C SER A 260 14.69 -15.82 -3.85
N LEU A 261 14.74 -14.79 -3.01
CA LEU A 261 14.53 -13.43 -3.48
C LEU A 261 15.81 -12.94 -4.19
N PRO A 262 15.69 -12.19 -5.30
CA PRO A 262 16.85 -11.62 -5.96
C PRO A 262 17.65 -10.75 -5.00
N GLU A 263 18.97 -10.74 -5.17
CA GLU A 263 19.84 -9.81 -4.45
C GLU A 263 19.37 -8.37 -4.70
N LYS A 264 19.53 -7.53 -3.67
CA LYS A 264 19.11 -6.12 -3.73
C LYS A 264 19.61 -5.47 -5.01
N PRO A 265 18.73 -4.87 -5.83
CA PRO A 265 19.19 -4.01 -6.89
C PRO A 265 20.06 -2.89 -6.28
N LYS A 266 21.17 -2.58 -6.90
CA LYS A 266 21.98 -1.41 -6.51
C LYS A 266 21.12 -0.17 -6.74
N ILE A 267 20.79 0.52 -5.66
CA ILE A 267 20.02 1.76 -5.75
C ILE A 267 20.91 2.81 -6.38
N ASP A 268 20.48 3.36 -7.49
CA ASP A 268 21.05 4.60 -7.99
C ASP A 268 20.58 5.73 -7.04
N GLN A 269 21.50 6.22 -6.21
CA GLN A 269 21.26 7.32 -5.28
C GLN A 269 20.89 8.64 -5.99
N ASN A 270 21.02 8.69 -7.32
CA ASN A 270 20.62 9.83 -8.14
C ASN A 270 19.22 9.67 -8.74
N SER A 271 18.44 8.66 -8.32
CA SER A 271 17.07 8.53 -8.80
C SER A 271 16.26 9.76 -8.44
N ILE A 272 15.39 10.20 -9.35
CA ILE A 272 14.52 11.39 -9.22
C ILE A 272 13.60 11.39 -8.00
N TRP A 273 13.62 10.34 -7.19
CA TRP A 273 12.84 10.16 -5.97
C TRP A 273 13.56 10.62 -4.70
N TYR A 274 14.87 10.95 -4.82
CA TYR A 274 15.70 11.47 -3.74
C TYR A 274 15.89 12.99 -3.79
N ASN A 275 15.38 13.66 -4.85
CA ASN A 275 15.41 15.13 -5.00
C ASN A 275 14.04 15.75 -4.78
#